data_91e164271301435dec5647216e0e1355
#
_entry.id   91e164271301435dec5647216e0e1355
#
_cell.length_a   1.000
_cell.length_b   1.000
_cell.length_c   1.000
_cell.angle_alpha   90.00
_cell.angle_beta   90.00
_cell.angle_gamma   90.00
#
_symmetry.space_group_name_H-M   'P 1'
#
loop_
_entity.id
_entity.type
_entity.pdbx_description
1 polymer ?
#
loop_
_entity_poly.entity_id
_entity_poly.type
_entity_poly.pdbx_seq_one_letter_code
_entity_poly.pdbx_strand_id
1 'polypeptide(L)'
;YLVGFALIVLGIISSCFVQITAGSVGVQSLFGKIQGKALTEGLNVVNPIMSVIKFDVKTQNYTMSAVHDEGDQAGDDAIRVLSADGLEVVIDLTVLYRVTSDKAPTILRTIGEDYTQIVVRPIVRTKIRDLAANYDAVALYSSKREEFQQRLFTAVDKEFSKRGFSLEQVLIRNLNLPQSVKATI
;
A
#
# COMPACT_ATOMS: atom_id res chain seq x y z
N TYR A 1 18.99 44.09 -24.66
CA TYR A 1 18.10 44.09 -23.47
C TYR A 1 16.76 43.41 -23.77
N LEU A 2 16.09 43.68 -24.92
CA LEU A 2 14.81 43.03 -25.32
C LEU A 2 14.90 41.52 -25.43
N VAL A 3 15.97 40.99 -26.03
CA VAL A 3 16.20 39.54 -26.19
C VAL A 3 16.37 38.88 -24.82
N GLY A 4 17.12 39.49 -23.90
CA GLY A 4 17.30 38.96 -22.56
C GLY A 4 15.99 38.91 -21.75
N PHE A 5 15.16 39.95 -21.87
CA PHE A 5 13.86 39.99 -21.24
C PHE A 5 12.90 38.92 -21.82
N ALA A 6 12.88 38.74 -23.12
CA ALA A 6 12.08 37.71 -23.78
C ALA A 6 12.48 36.30 -23.33
N LEU A 7 13.77 36.01 -23.17
CA LEU A 7 14.26 34.71 -22.67
C LEU A 7 13.85 34.45 -21.23
N ILE A 8 13.88 35.48 -20.37
CA ILE A 8 13.43 35.34 -18.97
C ILE A 8 11.93 35.05 -18.91
N VAL A 9 11.12 35.76 -19.69
CA VAL A 9 9.67 35.53 -19.76
C VAL A 9 9.36 34.12 -20.26
N LEU A 10 10.06 33.67 -21.31
CA LEU A 10 9.91 32.31 -21.84
C LEU A 10 10.29 31.24 -20.81
N GLY A 11 11.35 31.46 -20.04
CA GLY A 11 11.75 30.57 -18.94
C GLY A 11 10.70 30.46 -17.84
N ILE A 12 10.10 31.58 -17.44
CA ILE A 12 9.03 31.61 -16.45
C ILE A 12 7.78 30.88 -16.98
N ILE A 13 7.39 31.12 -18.21
CA ILE A 13 6.25 30.45 -18.84
C ILE A 13 6.49 28.93 -18.91
N SER A 14 7.69 28.51 -19.29
CA SER A 14 8.05 27.08 -19.35
C SER A 14 7.98 26.41 -17.98
N SER A 15 8.33 27.11 -16.89
CA SER A 15 8.27 26.57 -15.53
C SER A 15 6.85 26.42 -14.97
N CYS A 16 5.85 27.01 -15.63
CA CYS A 16 4.45 26.84 -15.25
C CYS A 16 3.85 25.49 -15.69
N PHE A 17 4.53 24.72 -16.52
CA PHE A 17 4.01 23.46 -17.05
C PHE A 17 4.67 22.28 -16.35
N VAL A 18 3.84 21.38 -15.81
CA VAL A 18 4.28 20.12 -15.21
C VAL A 18 3.54 18.97 -15.86
N GLN A 19 4.30 17.99 -16.34
CA GLN A 19 3.74 16.76 -16.89
C GLN A 19 3.69 15.68 -15.81
N ILE A 20 2.49 15.16 -15.56
CA ILE A 20 2.23 14.03 -14.68
C ILE A 20 2.06 12.77 -15.52
N THR A 21 2.84 11.76 -15.20
CA THR A 21 2.83 10.47 -15.92
C THR A 21 1.54 9.72 -15.63
N ALA A 22 1.05 8.92 -16.58
CA ALA A 22 -0.10 8.05 -16.39
C ALA A 22 0.09 7.11 -15.18
N GLY A 23 -0.97 6.96 -14.38
CA GLY A 23 -0.95 6.19 -13.14
C GLY A 23 -0.25 6.89 -11.96
N SER A 24 0.02 8.20 -12.09
CA SER A 24 0.50 9.03 -10.99
C SER A 24 -0.39 10.27 -10.84
N VAL A 25 -0.33 10.87 -9.67
CA VAL A 25 -0.94 12.19 -9.39
C VAL A 25 0.14 13.14 -8.91
N GLY A 26 -0.05 14.44 -9.19
CA GLY A 26 0.84 15.49 -8.70
C GLY A 26 0.30 16.10 -7.42
N VAL A 27 1.02 15.98 -6.33
CA VAL A 27 0.69 16.67 -5.08
C VAL A 27 1.48 17.95 -4.99
N GLN A 28 0.77 19.08 -4.96
CA GLN A 28 1.38 20.40 -4.91
C GLN A 28 1.78 20.76 -3.48
N SER A 29 2.98 21.33 -3.33
CA SER A 29 3.47 21.89 -2.08
C SER A 29 3.95 23.31 -2.27
N LEU A 30 3.49 24.23 -1.43
CA LEU A 30 3.95 25.61 -1.38
C LEU A 30 4.71 25.84 -0.06
N PHE A 31 6.02 26.05 -0.15
CA PHE A 31 6.89 26.21 1.03
C PHE A 31 6.67 25.14 2.11
N GLY A 32 6.58 23.86 1.69
CA GLY A 32 6.33 22.73 2.59
C GLY A 32 4.86 22.47 2.95
N LYS A 33 3.94 23.39 2.62
CA LYS A 33 2.52 23.20 2.85
C LYS A 33 1.86 22.45 1.69
N ILE A 34 1.42 21.23 1.95
CA ILE A 34 0.73 20.40 0.95
C ILE A 34 -0.65 20.95 0.66
N GLN A 35 -0.96 21.13 -0.62
CA GLN A 35 -2.27 21.57 -1.11
C GLN A 35 -3.25 20.40 -1.12
N GLY A 36 -4.53 20.68 -0.87
CA GLY A 36 -5.54 19.61 -0.75
C GLY A 36 -5.99 18.98 -2.07
N LYS A 37 -5.62 19.55 -3.22
CA LYS A 37 -6.02 19.05 -4.54
C LYS A 37 -4.83 18.41 -5.23
N ALA A 38 -5.02 17.18 -5.71
CA ALA A 38 -4.06 16.50 -6.57
C ALA A 38 -4.23 16.94 -8.03
N LEU A 39 -3.12 17.06 -8.74
CA LEU A 39 -3.08 17.22 -10.20
C LEU A 39 -3.27 15.85 -10.86
N THR A 40 -4.12 15.79 -11.87
CA THR A 40 -4.35 14.59 -12.67
C THR A 40 -3.21 14.33 -13.65
N GLU A 41 -3.17 13.14 -14.21
CA GLU A 41 -2.24 12.79 -15.31
C GLU A 41 -2.38 13.74 -16.49
N GLY A 42 -1.28 13.88 -17.24
CA GLY A 42 -1.17 14.76 -18.39
C GLY A 42 -0.45 16.07 -18.08
N LEU A 43 -0.64 17.06 -18.95
CA LEU A 43 -0.04 18.38 -18.82
C LEU A 43 -0.87 19.27 -17.90
N ASN A 44 -0.25 19.77 -16.84
CA ASN A 44 -0.88 20.64 -15.88
C ASN A 44 -0.19 22.01 -15.84
N VAL A 45 -0.98 23.06 -15.64
CA VAL A 45 -0.48 24.41 -15.38
C VAL A 45 -0.41 24.62 -13.88
N VAL A 46 0.78 24.93 -13.39
CA VAL A 46 1.05 25.13 -11.97
C VAL A 46 1.73 26.46 -11.72
N ASN A 47 1.62 26.97 -10.52
CA ASN A 47 2.40 28.14 -10.13
C ASN A 47 3.89 27.74 -10.04
N PRO A 48 4.82 28.45 -10.70
CA PRO A 48 6.23 28.10 -10.73
C PRO A 48 6.93 28.09 -9.36
N ILE A 49 6.33 28.70 -8.34
CA ILE A 49 6.85 28.69 -6.96
C ILE A 49 6.46 27.40 -6.22
N MET A 50 5.49 26.64 -6.74
CA MET A 50 5.06 25.38 -6.13
C MET A 50 5.95 24.22 -6.55
N SER A 51 6.29 23.40 -5.58
CA SER A 51 6.88 22.07 -5.86
C SER A 51 5.77 21.07 -6.12
N VAL A 52 5.98 20.16 -7.07
CA VAL A 52 5.05 19.06 -7.37
C VAL A 52 5.71 17.74 -7.05
N ILE A 53 5.15 17.03 -6.09
CA ILE A 53 5.56 15.69 -5.69
C ILE A 53 4.70 14.70 -6.47
N LYS A 54 5.34 13.83 -7.25
CA LYS A 54 4.63 12.77 -8.00
C LYS A 54 4.36 11.61 -7.06
N PHE A 55 3.11 11.21 -6.99
CA PHE A 55 2.64 10.13 -6.11
C PHE A 55 2.02 9.02 -6.96
N ASP A 56 2.52 7.79 -6.81
CA ASP A 56 2.02 6.64 -7.57
C ASP A 56 0.66 6.19 -7.04
N VAL A 57 -0.30 6.04 -7.95
CA VAL A 57 -1.66 5.57 -7.65
C VAL A 57 -2.02 4.29 -8.40
N LYS A 58 -1.03 3.66 -9.04
CA LYS A 58 -1.19 2.34 -9.64
C LYS A 58 -1.38 1.27 -8.57
N THR A 59 -1.80 0.11 -9.00
CA THR A 59 -1.81 -1.08 -8.16
C THR A 59 -0.39 -1.40 -7.71
N GLN A 60 -0.23 -1.52 -6.42
CA GLN A 60 1.00 -1.92 -5.75
C GLN A 60 0.77 -3.27 -5.07
N ASN A 61 1.82 -4.03 -4.91
CA ASN A 61 1.80 -5.24 -4.12
C ASN A 61 2.69 -5.08 -2.89
N TYR A 62 2.34 -5.78 -1.83
CA TYR A 62 3.18 -5.98 -0.68
C TYR A 62 3.13 -7.44 -0.27
N THR A 63 4.27 -8.10 -0.29
CA THR A 63 4.41 -9.53 0.00
C THR A 63 5.15 -9.75 1.31
N MET A 64 4.55 -10.53 2.19
CA MET A 64 5.13 -11.01 3.44
C MET A 64 5.35 -12.50 3.30
N SER A 65 6.60 -12.96 3.25
CA SER A 65 6.97 -14.36 3.04
C SER A 65 8.09 -14.80 3.96
N ALA A 66 8.09 -16.09 4.32
CA ALA A 66 9.21 -16.75 4.99
C ALA A 66 10.36 -17.06 4.03
N VAL A 67 10.07 -17.12 2.75
CA VAL A 67 11.06 -17.48 1.73
C VAL A 67 11.95 -16.27 1.45
N HIS A 68 13.26 -16.48 1.56
CA HIS A 68 14.25 -15.48 1.24
C HIS A 68 14.08 -15.05 -0.23
N ASP A 69 14.13 -13.75 -0.49
CA ASP A 69 13.97 -13.14 -1.82
C ASP A 69 12.55 -13.19 -2.45
N GLU A 70 11.52 -13.68 -1.75
CA GLU A 70 10.13 -13.63 -2.23
C GLU A 70 9.30 -12.48 -1.61
N GLY A 71 9.75 -11.91 -0.48
CA GLY A 71 9.08 -10.83 0.23
C GLY A 71 9.65 -9.45 -0.10
N ASP A 72 8.88 -8.39 0.21
CA ASP A 72 9.34 -7.00 0.10
C ASP A 72 10.36 -6.61 1.17
N GLN A 73 10.51 -7.41 2.20
CA GLN A 73 11.55 -7.29 3.22
C GLN A 73 12.61 -8.36 3.05
N ALA A 74 13.87 -7.98 3.22
CA ALA A 74 14.96 -8.94 3.24
C ALA A 74 14.83 -9.89 4.45
N GLY A 75 14.84 -11.19 4.18
CA GLY A 75 14.73 -12.23 5.21
C GLY A 75 13.30 -12.71 5.45
N ASP A 76 13.08 -13.34 6.62
CA ASP A 76 11.79 -13.90 7.00
C ASP A 76 10.82 -12.82 7.49
N ASP A 77 9.87 -12.45 6.67
CA ASP A 77 8.78 -11.53 6.99
C ASP A 77 7.41 -12.23 7.06
N ALA A 78 7.35 -13.55 7.07
CA ALA A 78 6.10 -14.28 7.23
C ALA A 78 5.34 -13.88 8.49
N ILE A 79 4.04 -14.04 8.45
CA ILE A 79 3.19 -13.73 9.59
C ILE A 79 3.00 -14.98 10.42
N ARG A 80 3.51 -14.97 11.65
CA ARG A 80 3.26 -16.03 12.63
C ARG A 80 2.04 -15.67 13.46
N VAL A 81 1.07 -16.56 13.48
CA VAL A 81 -0.18 -16.41 14.22
C VAL A 81 -0.45 -17.64 15.08
N LEU A 82 -1.19 -17.45 16.16
CA LEU A 82 -1.75 -18.54 16.94
C LEU A 82 -3.19 -18.79 16.48
N SER A 83 -3.48 -20.04 16.16
CA SER A 83 -4.84 -20.52 15.88
C SER A 83 -5.67 -20.70 17.15
N ALA A 84 -6.97 -20.95 17.01
CA ALA A 84 -7.88 -21.15 18.14
C ALA A 84 -7.48 -22.32 19.04
N ASP A 85 -6.90 -23.37 18.45
CA ASP A 85 -6.35 -24.55 19.13
C ASP A 85 -4.92 -24.37 19.67
N GLY A 86 -4.39 -23.12 19.64
CA GLY A 86 -3.10 -22.75 20.23
C GLY A 86 -1.88 -23.17 19.42
N LEU A 87 -2.06 -23.57 18.17
CA LEU A 87 -0.96 -23.95 17.29
C LEU A 87 -0.41 -22.72 16.53
N GLU A 88 0.91 -22.66 16.39
CA GLU A 88 1.53 -21.65 15.55
C GLU A 88 1.34 -21.99 14.07
N VAL A 89 0.76 -21.05 13.31
CA VAL A 89 0.61 -21.13 11.87
C VAL A 89 1.45 -20.03 11.23
N VAL A 90 2.30 -20.40 10.26
CA VAL A 90 3.08 -19.45 9.47
C VAL A 90 2.34 -19.18 8.17
N ILE A 91 2.05 -17.91 7.90
CA ILE A 91 1.24 -17.49 6.75
C ILE A 91 2.06 -16.56 5.87
N ASP A 92 2.20 -16.95 4.61
CA ASP A 92 2.73 -16.10 3.55
C ASP A 92 1.57 -15.45 2.80
N LEU A 93 1.64 -14.15 2.65
CA LEU A 93 0.53 -13.34 2.16
C LEU A 93 1.02 -12.23 1.22
N THR A 94 0.29 -12.01 0.13
CA THR A 94 0.44 -10.83 -0.73
C THR A 94 -0.86 -10.02 -0.70
N VAL A 95 -0.74 -8.71 -0.55
CA VAL A 95 -1.85 -7.78 -0.70
C VAL A 95 -1.63 -6.91 -1.93
N LEU A 96 -2.67 -6.78 -2.75
CA LEU A 96 -2.72 -5.85 -3.86
C LEU A 96 -3.60 -4.67 -3.46
N TYR A 97 -3.06 -3.48 -3.56
CA TYR A 97 -3.75 -2.26 -3.16
C TYR A 97 -3.29 -1.08 -4.00
N ARG A 98 -4.04 0.00 -3.94
CA ARG A 98 -3.66 1.27 -4.55
C ARG A 98 -4.03 2.44 -3.65
N VAL A 99 -3.36 3.57 -3.87
CA VAL A 99 -3.75 4.85 -3.28
C VAL A 99 -4.89 5.44 -4.10
N THR A 100 -5.95 5.92 -3.43
CA THR A 100 -7.03 6.64 -4.08
C THR A 100 -6.54 8.05 -4.45
N SER A 101 -6.66 8.43 -5.71
CA SER A 101 -6.05 9.65 -6.28
C SER A 101 -6.39 10.93 -5.52
N ASP A 102 -7.63 11.09 -5.09
CA ASP A 102 -8.10 12.25 -4.32
C ASP A 102 -7.56 12.29 -2.88
N LYS A 103 -7.10 11.15 -2.36
CA LYS A 103 -6.53 11.01 -1.01
C LYS A 103 -5.02 11.15 -0.95
N ALA A 104 -4.33 11.08 -2.09
CA ALA A 104 -2.87 11.21 -2.16
C ALA A 104 -2.31 12.43 -1.40
N PRO A 105 -2.88 13.66 -1.51
CA PRO A 105 -2.40 14.79 -0.73
C PRO A 105 -2.57 14.60 0.78
N THR A 106 -3.62 13.95 1.21
CA THR A 106 -3.87 13.68 2.63
C THR A 106 -2.90 12.64 3.16
N ILE A 107 -2.69 11.54 2.42
CA ILE A 107 -1.74 10.49 2.77
C ILE A 107 -0.33 11.06 2.88
N LEU A 108 0.11 11.81 1.86
CA LEU A 108 1.43 12.43 1.88
C LEU A 108 1.63 13.37 3.08
N ARG A 109 0.60 14.14 3.44
CA ARG A 109 0.64 15.07 4.58
C ARG A 109 0.64 14.38 5.94
N THR A 110 -0.12 13.29 6.10
CA THR A 110 -0.36 12.66 7.41
C THR A 110 0.51 11.44 7.68
N ILE A 111 0.96 10.76 6.62
CA ILE A 111 1.70 9.49 6.71
C ILE A 111 3.07 9.63 6.05
N GLY A 112 3.14 10.33 4.90
CA GLY A 112 4.36 10.44 4.09
C GLY A 112 4.39 9.43 2.95
N GLU A 113 5.58 9.26 2.35
CA GLU A 113 5.80 8.36 1.21
C GLU A 113 5.93 6.89 1.64
N ASP A 114 6.36 6.64 2.87
CA ASP A 114 6.58 5.29 3.41
C ASP A 114 5.30 4.67 4.02
N TYR A 115 4.15 4.97 3.43
CA TYR A 115 2.84 4.48 3.90
C TYR A 115 2.73 2.95 3.90
N THR A 116 3.50 2.26 3.07
CA THR A 116 3.52 0.80 3.03
C THR A 116 4.00 0.23 4.37
N GLN A 117 5.10 0.73 4.91
CA GLN A 117 5.66 0.28 6.18
C GLN A 117 4.87 0.80 7.38
N ILE A 118 4.36 2.04 7.29
CA ILE A 118 3.68 2.71 8.41
C ILE A 118 2.23 2.26 8.56
N VAL A 119 1.53 1.96 7.46
CA VAL A 119 0.08 1.70 7.46
C VAL A 119 -0.25 0.32 6.90
N VAL A 120 0.19 0.00 5.68
CA VAL A 120 -0.24 -1.24 4.99
C VAL A 120 0.19 -2.47 5.78
N ARG A 121 1.48 -2.60 6.03
CA ARG A 121 2.07 -3.74 6.73
C ARG A 121 1.49 -3.97 8.13
N PRO A 122 1.43 -2.96 9.03
CA PRO A 122 0.89 -3.16 10.38
C PRO A 122 -0.60 -3.52 10.39
N ILE A 123 -1.41 -2.93 9.53
CA ILE A 123 -2.85 -3.24 9.46
C ILE A 123 -3.06 -4.68 9.04
N VAL A 124 -2.40 -5.12 7.96
CA VAL A 124 -2.53 -6.50 7.46
C VAL A 124 -2.09 -7.49 8.52
N ARG A 125 -0.92 -7.28 9.16
CA ARG A 125 -0.41 -8.16 10.23
C ARG A 125 -1.34 -8.23 11.44
N THR A 126 -1.96 -7.13 11.81
CA THR A 126 -2.91 -7.11 12.93
C THR A 126 -4.18 -7.86 12.56
N LYS A 127 -4.78 -7.56 11.40
CA LYS A 127 -6.05 -8.19 11.00
C LYS A 127 -5.94 -9.69 10.79
N ILE A 128 -4.81 -10.15 10.25
CA ILE A 128 -4.61 -11.59 10.07
C ILE A 128 -4.45 -12.31 11.41
N ARG A 129 -3.77 -11.71 12.39
CA ARG A 129 -3.65 -12.27 13.75
C ARG A 129 -5.00 -12.32 14.45
N ASP A 130 -5.76 -11.22 14.40
CA ASP A 130 -7.07 -11.13 15.04
C ASP A 130 -8.05 -12.18 14.50
N LEU A 131 -8.00 -12.43 13.18
CA LEU A 131 -8.89 -13.38 12.55
C LEU A 131 -8.43 -14.82 12.75
N ALA A 132 -7.14 -15.12 12.65
CA ALA A 132 -6.60 -16.46 12.76
C ALA A 132 -6.91 -17.11 14.14
N ALA A 133 -6.95 -16.32 15.19
CA ALA A 133 -7.32 -16.77 16.53
C ALA A 133 -8.75 -17.35 16.64
N ASN A 134 -9.60 -17.19 15.64
CA ASN A 134 -10.96 -17.73 15.59
C ASN A 134 -11.09 -19.03 14.80
N TYR A 135 -9.99 -19.57 14.28
CA TYR A 135 -9.97 -20.76 13.44
C TYR A 135 -8.96 -21.77 13.96
N ASP A 136 -9.30 -23.05 13.90
CA ASP A 136 -8.37 -24.12 14.16
C ASP A 136 -7.34 -24.21 13.01
N ALA A 137 -6.11 -24.59 13.32
CA ALA A 137 -5.01 -24.64 12.38
C ALA A 137 -5.32 -25.53 11.16
N VAL A 138 -5.90 -26.70 11.36
CA VAL A 138 -6.30 -27.63 10.28
C VAL A 138 -7.40 -27.03 9.41
N ALA A 139 -8.37 -26.32 10.01
CA ALA A 139 -9.45 -25.67 9.27
C ALA A 139 -8.92 -24.52 8.38
N LEU A 140 -7.96 -23.72 8.87
CA LEU A 140 -7.28 -22.69 8.07
C LEU A 140 -6.56 -23.27 6.85
N TYR A 141 -5.94 -24.44 7.01
CA TYR A 141 -5.22 -25.09 5.92
C TYR A 141 -6.15 -25.72 4.88
N SER A 142 -7.35 -26.17 5.25
CA SER A 142 -8.24 -26.96 4.41
C SER A 142 -9.60 -26.29 4.14
N SER A 143 -10.60 -26.59 4.96
CA SER A 143 -12.01 -26.29 4.67
C SER A 143 -12.41 -24.84 4.83
N LYS A 144 -11.68 -24.04 5.63
CA LYS A 144 -12.01 -22.66 5.96
C LYS A 144 -11.09 -21.61 5.32
N ARG A 145 -10.18 -22.05 4.44
CA ARG A 145 -9.19 -21.16 3.82
C ARG A 145 -9.85 -20.03 3.03
N GLU A 146 -10.85 -20.33 2.21
CA GLU A 146 -11.54 -19.32 1.41
C GLU A 146 -12.36 -18.36 2.28
N GLU A 147 -13.07 -18.90 3.28
CA GLU A 147 -13.82 -18.08 4.24
C GLU A 147 -12.88 -17.12 4.99
N PHE A 148 -11.75 -17.62 5.45
CA PHE A 148 -10.74 -16.83 6.13
C PHE A 148 -10.17 -15.73 5.24
N GLN A 149 -9.83 -16.03 3.99
CA GLN A 149 -9.34 -15.05 3.02
C GLN A 149 -10.39 -13.96 2.76
N GLN A 150 -11.65 -14.33 2.60
CA GLN A 150 -12.75 -13.38 2.37
C GLN A 150 -12.99 -12.46 3.57
N ARG A 151 -12.96 -13.01 4.79
CA ARG A 151 -13.08 -12.22 6.01
C ARG A 151 -11.88 -11.30 6.22
N LEU A 152 -10.69 -11.78 5.90
CA LEU A 152 -9.46 -10.97 5.95
C LEU A 152 -9.53 -9.81 4.97
N PHE A 153 -9.96 -10.07 3.72
CA PHE A 153 -10.19 -9.03 2.73
C PHE A 153 -11.12 -7.95 3.28
N THR A 154 -12.30 -8.35 3.79
CA THR A 154 -13.30 -7.41 4.32
C THR A 154 -12.76 -6.59 5.50
N ALA A 155 -12.02 -7.23 6.39
CA ALA A 155 -11.45 -6.56 7.58
C ALA A 155 -10.34 -5.58 7.22
N VAL A 156 -9.49 -5.92 6.26
CA VAL A 156 -8.39 -5.05 5.79
C VAL A 156 -8.95 -3.90 4.96
N ASP A 157 -9.87 -4.18 4.01
CA ASP A 157 -10.47 -3.16 3.15
C ASP A 157 -11.17 -2.06 3.95
N LYS A 158 -11.89 -2.44 5.00
CA LYS A 158 -12.53 -1.49 5.92
C LYS A 158 -11.54 -0.51 6.54
N GLU A 159 -10.33 -0.97 6.89
CA GLU A 159 -9.30 -0.11 7.49
C GLU A 159 -8.54 0.70 6.44
N PHE A 160 -8.32 0.12 5.26
CA PHE A 160 -7.67 0.79 4.14
C PHE A 160 -8.52 1.94 3.60
N SER A 161 -9.81 1.70 3.36
CA SER A 161 -10.75 2.71 2.87
C SER A 161 -10.80 3.96 3.75
N LYS A 162 -10.76 3.80 5.08
CA LYS A 162 -10.72 4.93 6.03
C LYS A 162 -9.49 5.82 5.85
N ARG A 163 -8.39 5.27 5.33
CA ARG A 163 -7.10 5.96 5.17
C ARG A 163 -6.79 6.38 3.75
N GLY A 164 -7.71 6.13 2.82
CA GLY A 164 -7.57 6.52 1.41
C GLY A 164 -6.82 5.49 0.55
N PHE A 165 -6.77 4.25 1.00
CA PHE A 165 -6.31 3.11 0.19
C PHE A 165 -7.51 2.31 -0.29
N SER A 166 -7.38 1.70 -1.46
CA SER A 166 -8.32 0.72 -2.01
C SER A 166 -7.63 -0.63 -2.03
N LEU A 167 -8.18 -1.59 -1.31
CA LEU A 167 -7.70 -2.97 -1.37
C LEU A 167 -8.30 -3.63 -2.61
N GLU A 168 -7.46 -4.26 -3.42
CA GLU A 168 -7.90 -4.95 -4.64
C GLU A 168 -7.98 -6.44 -4.41
N GLN A 169 -6.96 -7.00 -3.74
CA GLN A 169 -6.91 -8.44 -3.51
C GLN A 169 -6.06 -8.79 -2.27
N VAL A 170 -6.43 -9.87 -1.61
CA VAL A 170 -5.64 -10.53 -0.58
C VAL A 170 -5.37 -11.96 -1.05
N LEU A 171 -4.10 -12.31 -1.17
CA LEU A 171 -3.64 -13.61 -1.67
C LEU A 171 -2.90 -14.34 -0.56
N ILE A 172 -3.50 -15.37 0.01
CA ILE A 172 -2.81 -16.28 0.91
C ILE A 172 -2.02 -17.26 0.04
N ARG A 173 -0.68 -17.16 0.09
CA ARG A 173 0.21 -17.98 -0.72
C ARG A 173 0.43 -19.34 -0.06
N ASN A 174 1.01 -19.34 1.13
CA ASN A 174 1.30 -20.55 1.89
C ASN A 174 0.71 -20.46 3.30
N LEU A 175 0.30 -21.61 3.80
CA LEU A 175 -0.08 -21.85 5.17
C LEU A 175 0.76 -23.02 5.67
N ASN A 176 1.74 -22.75 6.51
CA ASN A 176 2.61 -23.78 7.05
C ASN A 176 2.23 -24.11 8.49
N LEU A 177 1.83 -25.36 8.68
CA LEU A 177 1.58 -25.93 10.01
C LEU A 177 2.88 -26.48 10.60
N PRO A 178 3.00 -26.54 11.94
CA PRO A 178 4.09 -27.25 12.61
C PRO A 178 4.22 -28.69 12.13
N GLN A 179 5.45 -29.20 12.08
CA GLN A 179 5.69 -30.58 11.59
C GLN A 179 4.95 -31.64 12.40
N SER A 180 4.76 -31.41 13.70
CA SER A 180 3.99 -32.30 14.59
C SER A 180 2.53 -32.47 14.16
N VAL A 181 1.93 -31.46 13.53
CA VAL A 181 0.54 -31.51 13.05
C VAL A 181 0.48 -32.11 11.65
N LYS A 182 1.45 -31.78 10.79
CA LYS A 182 1.54 -32.37 9.43
C LYS A 182 1.66 -33.90 9.42
N ALA A 183 2.25 -34.47 10.47
CA ALA A 183 2.41 -35.92 10.59
C ALA A 183 1.13 -36.67 11.01
N THR A 184 0.08 -35.93 11.42
CA THR A 184 -1.18 -36.49 11.94
C THR A 184 -2.35 -36.30 10.95
N ILE A 185 -2.14 -35.57 9.86
CA ILE A 185 -3.08 -35.38 8.75
C ILE A 185 -2.71 -36.25 7.57
#